data_1b989937b9df26050be212f4976e3117
#
_entry.id   1b989937b9df26050be212f4976e3117
#
_cell.length_a   1.000
_cell.length_b   1.000
_cell.length_c   1.000
_cell.angle_alpha   90.00
_cell.angle_beta   90.00
_cell.angle_gamma   90.00
#
_symmetry.space_group_name_H-M   'P 1'
#
loop_
_entity.id
_entity.type
_entity.pdbx_description
1 polymer ?
#
loop_
_entity_poly.entity_id
_entity_poly.type
_entity_poly.pdbx_seq_one_letter_code
_entity_poly.pdbx_strand_id
1 'polypeptide(L)'
;AALIAERFPKLNRCLTGYDLAHLRDASGRFDLKSVICGSEGTLALIAEARLNVLPIPKAAVLVALSYVDFDAALRDAQALLPFGAASVETIDSTVLALARKDPIWAEVRAFFPDDPAGRPVDGINLVE
;
A
#
# COMPACT_ATOMS: atom_id res chain seq x y z
N ALA A 1 3.39 28.80 4.87
CA ALA A 1 3.98 27.74 5.74
C ALA A 1 2.94 27.22 6.75
N ALA A 2 2.30 28.09 7.56
CA ALA A 2 1.35 27.65 8.59
C ALA A 2 0.16 26.85 8.02
N LEU A 3 -0.48 27.31 6.96
CA LEU A 3 -1.59 26.62 6.32
C LEU A 3 -1.19 25.22 5.76
N ILE A 4 0.01 25.09 5.22
CA ILE A 4 0.52 23.79 4.76
C ILE A 4 0.69 22.85 5.94
N ALA A 5 1.32 23.30 7.02
CA ALA A 5 1.53 22.48 8.22
C ALA A 5 0.20 22.05 8.89
N GLU A 6 -0.85 22.87 8.74
CA GLU A 6 -2.19 22.58 9.25
C GLU A 6 -2.95 21.57 8.38
N ARG A 7 -2.85 21.71 7.04
CA ARG A 7 -3.72 21.01 6.10
C ARG A 7 -3.12 19.74 5.53
N PHE A 8 -1.79 19.65 5.42
CA PHE A 8 -1.15 18.46 4.90
C PHE A 8 -1.19 17.31 5.92
N PRO A 9 -1.54 16.11 5.49
CA PRO A 9 -1.57 14.94 6.37
C PRO A 9 -0.15 14.64 6.90
N LYS A 10 -0.07 14.32 8.19
CA LYS A 10 1.19 13.92 8.85
C LYS A 10 1.45 12.44 8.62
N LEU A 11 1.74 12.06 7.39
CA LEU A 11 2.03 10.69 6.98
C LEU A 11 3.52 10.56 6.67
N ASN A 12 4.03 9.33 6.74
CA ASN A 12 5.40 9.00 6.39
C ASN A 12 5.68 9.01 4.88
N ARG A 13 4.62 9.14 4.06
CA ARG A 13 4.71 9.30 2.61
C ARG A 13 3.64 10.25 2.12
N CYS A 14 3.95 11.04 1.08
CA CYS A 14 2.98 11.83 0.35
C CYS A 14 2.29 10.93 -0.69
N LEU A 15 0.97 10.95 -0.72
CA LEU A 15 0.20 9.99 -1.49
C LEU A 15 -0.08 10.45 -2.91
N THR A 16 -0.44 11.74 -3.08
CA THR A 16 -0.85 12.32 -4.37
C THR A 16 -0.52 13.79 -4.43
N GLY A 17 -0.23 14.28 -5.63
CA GLY A 17 0.00 15.69 -5.90
C GLY A 17 1.34 16.21 -5.40
N TYR A 18 1.47 17.52 -5.43
CA TYR A 18 2.71 18.20 -5.07
C TYR A 18 2.92 18.19 -3.56
N ASP A 19 4.02 17.60 -3.11
CA ASP A 19 4.39 17.58 -1.70
C ASP A 19 4.98 18.93 -1.26
N LEU A 20 4.10 19.86 -0.94
CA LEU A 20 4.48 21.20 -0.46
C LEU A 20 4.95 21.21 0.98
N ALA A 21 4.68 20.15 1.74
CA ALA A 21 5.10 20.07 3.13
C ALA A 21 6.63 19.87 3.28
N HIS A 22 7.26 19.23 2.30
CA HIS A 22 8.68 18.89 2.31
C HIS A 22 9.53 19.72 1.33
N LEU A 23 9.05 20.91 0.96
CA LEU A 23 9.82 21.86 0.13
C LEU A 23 11.17 22.29 0.76
N ARG A 24 11.32 22.11 2.06
CA ARG A 24 12.57 22.36 2.80
C ARG A 24 12.88 21.15 3.65
N ASP A 25 14.15 20.77 3.63
CA ASP A 25 14.66 19.73 4.52
C ASP A 25 14.80 20.26 5.99
N ALA A 26 15.19 19.38 6.90
CA ALA A 26 15.35 19.72 8.31
C ALA A 26 16.40 20.84 8.56
N SER A 27 17.31 21.07 7.62
CA SER A 27 18.29 22.17 7.66
C SER A 27 17.75 23.50 7.12
N GLY A 28 16.51 23.50 6.59
CA GLY A 28 15.89 24.65 5.95
C GLY A 28 16.27 24.83 4.48
N ARG A 29 17.10 23.94 3.90
CA ARG A 29 17.49 23.97 2.51
C ARG A 29 16.34 23.56 1.62
N PHE A 30 16.18 24.25 0.48
CA PHE A 30 15.14 23.97 -0.49
C PHE A 30 15.35 22.59 -1.14
N ASP A 31 14.28 21.77 -1.16
CA ASP A 31 14.27 20.44 -1.76
C ASP A 31 13.14 20.32 -2.80
N LEU A 32 13.52 20.38 -4.08
CA LEU A 32 12.58 20.28 -5.18
C LEU A 32 12.14 18.83 -5.48
N LYS A 33 12.86 17.83 -4.98
CA LYS A 33 12.55 16.40 -5.25
C LYS A 33 11.14 16.04 -4.82
N SER A 34 10.71 16.50 -3.64
CA SER A 34 9.39 16.23 -3.10
C SER A 34 8.25 16.70 -4.01
N VAL A 35 8.43 17.84 -4.67
CA VAL A 35 7.45 18.37 -5.62
C VAL A 35 7.49 17.61 -6.94
N ILE A 36 8.69 17.34 -7.46
CA ILE A 36 8.86 16.62 -8.74
C ILE A 36 8.33 15.19 -8.62
N CYS A 37 8.59 14.48 -7.52
CA CYS A 37 8.11 13.12 -7.32
C CYS A 37 6.57 13.01 -7.34
N GLY A 38 5.87 14.05 -6.88
CA GLY A 38 4.40 14.10 -6.90
C GLY A 38 3.80 14.80 -8.13
N SER A 39 4.61 15.18 -9.11
CA SER A 39 4.15 16.02 -10.23
C SER A 39 3.50 15.25 -11.38
N GLU A 40 3.56 13.94 -11.39
CA GLU A 40 2.99 13.06 -12.44
C GLU A 40 3.40 13.51 -13.87
N GLY A 41 4.65 13.93 -14.05
CA GLY A 41 5.18 14.39 -15.33
C GLY A 41 4.80 15.81 -15.73
N THR A 42 4.14 16.60 -14.88
CA THR A 42 3.65 17.95 -15.24
C THR A 42 4.70 19.04 -15.10
N LEU A 43 5.77 18.84 -14.31
CA LEU A 43 6.73 19.90 -13.99
C LEU A 43 8.10 19.73 -14.65
N ALA A 44 8.51 18.52 -14.98
CA ALA A 44 9.85 18.26 -15.49
C ALA A 44 9.94 16.94 -16.27
N LEU A 45 10.95 16.87 -17.15
CA LEU A 45 11.44 15.61 -17.70
C LEU A 45 12.64 15.16 -16.85
N ILE A 46 12.60 13.93 -16.35
CA ILE A 46 13.67 13.36 -15.55
C ILE A 46 14.62 12.60 -16.48
N ALA A 47 15.83 13.11 -16.65
CA ALA A 47 16.86 12.48 -17.46
C ALA A 47 17.70 11.47 -16.67
N GLU A 48 17.89 11.72 -15.38
CA GLU A 48 18.69 10.87 -14.50
C GLU A 48 18.14 10.94 -13.07
N ALA A 49 18.15 9.81 -12.35
CA ALA A 49 17.78 9.75 -10.95
C ALA A 49 18.76 8.88 -10.16
N ARG A 50 19.12 9.34 -8.96
CA ARG A 50 19.83 8.55 -7.96
C ARG A 50 18.86 8.13 -6.88
N LEU A 51 18.67 6.83 -6.73
CA LEU A 51 17.70 6.24 -5.81
C LEU A 51 18.40 5.55 -4.65
N ASN A 52 17.80 5.64 -3.46
CA ASN A 52 18.14 4.74 -2.37
C ASN A 52 17.55 3.36 -2.68
N VAL A 53 18.31 2.32 -2.41
CA VAL A 53 17.89 0.94 -2.60
C VAL A 53 17.93 0.18 -1.28
N LEU A 54 17.10 -0.83 -1.17
CA LEU A 54 17.09 -1.76 -0.05
C LEU A 54 17.73 -3.09 -0.50
N PRO A 55 18.35 -3.84 0.42
CA PRO A 55 18.80 -5.21 0.12
C PRO A 55 17.59 -6.06 -0.27
N ILE A 56 17.76 -6.93 -1.26
CA ILE A 56 16.74 -7.91 -1.60
C ILE A 56 16.59 -8.87 -0.42
N PRO A 57 15.37 -9.08 0.12
CA PRO A 57 15.16 -10.03 1.20
C PRO A 57 15.57 -11.45 0.75
N LYS A 58 16.18 -12.22 1.65
CA LYS A 58 16.62 -13.59 1.34
C LYS A 58 15.43 -14.54 1.15
N ALA A 59 14.31 -14.24 1.74
CA ALA A 59 13.05 -14.96 1.60
C ALA A 59 11.89 -13.99 1.81
N ALA A 60 10.82 -14.20 1.08
CA ALA A 60 9.53 -13.53 1.28
C ALA A 60 8.45 -14.60 1.30
N VAL A 61 7.44 -14.42 2.14
CA VAL A 61 6.29 -15.30 2.26
C VAL A 61 5.04 -14.45 2.17
N LEU A 62 4.11 -14.84 1.32
CA LEU A 62 2.80 -14.21 1.23
C LEU A 62 1.78 -15.10 1.96
N VAL A 63 1.08 -14.54 2.93
CA VAL A 63 0.03 -15.22 3.69
C VAL A 63 -1.32 -14.60 3.33
N ALA A 64 -2.28 -15.43 2.91
CA ALA A 64 -3.65 -15.01 2.66
C ALA A 64 -4.53 -15.34 3.87
N LEU A 65 -5.17 -14.34 4.45
CA LEU A 65 -6.12 -14.46 5.57
C LEU A 65 -7.52 -14.11 5.08
N SER A 66 -8.47 -15.03 5.21
CA SER A 66 -9.85 -14.81 4.78
C SER A 66 -10.76 -14.40 5.93
N TYR A 67 -11.72 -13.52 5.64
CA TYR A 67 -12.69 -12.97 6.57
C TYR A 67 -14.09 -13.07 6.00
N VAL A 68 -15.05 -13.38 6.85
CA VAL A 68 -16.49 -13.38 6.50
C VAL A 68 -17.14 -12.02 6.67
N ASP A 69 -16.38 -11.03 7.11
CA ASP A 69 -16.78 -9.65 7.30
C ASP A 69 -15.63 -8.73 6.88
N PHE A 70 -15.89 -7.81 5.97
CA PHE A 70 -14.88 -6.89 5.45
C PHE A 70 -14.36 -5.91 6.50
N ASP A 71 -15.23 -5.46 7.42
CA ASP A 71 -14.81 -4.58 8.52
C ASP A 71 -13.82 -5.30 9.46
N ALA A 72 -14.02 -6.61 9.69
CA ALA A 72 -13.04 -7.42 10.41
C ALA A 72 -11.69 -7.50 9.70
N ALA A 73 -11.67 -7.64 8.37
CA ALA A 73 -10.43 -7.61 7.60
C ALA A 73 -9.68 -6.28 7.77
N LEU A 74 -10.39 -5.16 7.69
CA LEU A 74 -9.80 -3.81 7.86
C LEU A 74 -9.23 -3.61 9.28
N ARG A 75 -9.93 -4.07 10.32
CA ARG A 75 -9.43 -3.97 11.70
C ARG A 75 -8.22 -4.84 11.94
N ASP A 76 -8.22 -6.04 11.40
CA ASP A 76 -7.11 -6.98 11.56
C ASP A 76 -5.87 -6.54 10.78
N ALA A 77 -6.02 -5.86 9.64
CA ALA A 77 -4.90 -5.28 8.90
C ALA A 77 -4.05 -4.35 9.79
N GLN A 78 -4.69 -3.59 10.68
CA GLN A 78 -3.97 -2.76 11.66
C GLN A 78 -3.31 -3.61 12.76
N ALA A 79 -3.97 -4.68 13.21
CA ALA A 79 -3.45 -5.59 14.23
C ALA A 79 -2.25 -6.40 13.75
N LEU A 80 -2.09 -6.59 12.44
CA LEU A 80 -0.97 -7.31 11.82
C LEU A 80 0.34 -6.52 11.78
N LEU A 81 0.28 -5.18 11.84
CA LEU A 81 1.48 -4.32 11.74
C LEU A 81 2.58 -4.65 12.78
N PRO A 82 2.27 -4.94 14.07
CA PRO A 82 3.29 -5.26 15.06
C PRO A 82 4.07 -6.56 14.78
N PHE A 83 3.57 -7.42 13.91
CA PHE A 83 4.25 -8.67 13.52
C PHE A 83 5.35 -8.47 12.48
N GLY A 84 5.58 -7.22 12.05
CA GLY A 84 6.66 -6.89 11.12
C GLY A 84 6.35 -7.20 9.67
N ALA A 85 5.07 -7.25 9.30
CA ALA A 85 4.66 -7.39 7.90
C ALA A 85 5.27 -6.26 7.05
N ALA A 86 5.82 -6.62 5.91
CA ALA A 86 6.35 -5.66 4.93
C ALA A 86 5.20 -4.94 4.22
N SER A 87 4.11 -5.65 3.97
CA SER A 87 2.86 -5.08 3.46
C SER A 87 1.65 -5.83 3.98
N VAL A 88 0.50 -5.14 4.05
CA VAL A 88 -0.82 -5.74 4.27
C VAL A 88 -1.77 -5.11 3.25
N GLU A 89 -2.28 -5.92 2.34
CA GLU A 89 -3.21 -5.48 1.31
C GLU A 89 -4.58 -6.13 1.53
N THR A 90 -5.61 -5.30 1.70
CA THR A 90 -6.97 -5.77 1.92
C THR A 90 -7.75 -5.77 0.61
N ILE A 91 -8.33 -6.91 0.27
CA ILE A 91 -9.15 -7.13 -0.94
C ILE A 91 -10.58 -7.36 -0.49
N ASP A 92 -11.53 -6.62 -1.07
CA ASP A 92 -12.96 -6.78 -0.82
C ASP A 92 -13.60 -7.89 -1.68
N SER A 93 -14.83 -8.24 -1.36
CA SER A 93 -15.60 -9.26 -2.09
C SER A 93 -15.86 -8.90 -3.56
N THR A 94 -15.90 -7.59 -3.89
CA THR A 94 -16.12 -7.13 -5.28
C THR A 94 -14.90 -7.43 -6.13
N VAL A 95 -13.71 -7.06 -5.65
CA VAL A 95 -12.44 -7.35 -6.33
C VAL A 95 -12.21 -8.87 -6.39
N LEU A 96 -12.51 -9.59 -5.30
CA LEU A 96 -12.41 -11.04 -5.27
C LEU A 96 -13.35 -11.71 -6.29
N ALA A 97 -14.56 -11.19 -6.43
CA ALA A 97 -15.52 -11.68 -7.45
C ALA A 97 -15.05 -11.42 -8.88
N LEU A 98 -14.33 -10.33 -9.13
CA LEU A 98 -13.68 -10.05 -10.41
C LEU A 98 -12.50 -11.00 -10.65
N ALA A 99 -11.64 -11.19 -9.65
CA ALA A 99 -10.50 -12.11 -9.73
C ALA A 99 -10.92 -13.55 -10.05
N ARG A 100 -12.05 -14.00 -9.47
CA ARG A 100 -12.62 -15.34 -9.75
C ARG A 100 -13.07 -15.56 -11.19
N LYS A 101 -13.25 -14.50 -11.98
CA LYS A 101 -13.59 -14.56 -13.41
C LYS A 101 -12.36 -14.53 -14.31
N ASP A 102 -11.19 -14.21 -13.75
CA ASP A 102 -9.95 -14.18 -14.49
C ASP A 102 -9.43 -15.62 -14.71
N PRO A 103 -8.93 -15.96 -15.91
CA PRO A 103 -8.34 -17.27 -16.19
C PRO A 103 -7.27 -17.72 -15.22
N ILE A 104 -6.47 -16.76 -14.67
CA ILE A 104 -5.42 -17.06 -13.70
C ILE A 104 -5.97 -17.59 -12.36
N TRP A 105 -7.25 -17.38 -12.08
CA TRP A 105 -7.87 -17.85 -10.84
C TRP A 105 -7.70 -19.36 -10.65
N ALA A 106 -7.76 -20.14 -11.72
CA ALA A 106 -7.57 -21.59 -11.66
C ALA A 106 -6.22 -21.99 -11.08
N GLU A 107 -5.20 -21.18 -11.29
CA GLU A 107 -3.83 -21.41 -10.81
C GLU A 107 -3.61 -20.95 -9.37
N VAL A 108 -4.25 -19.83 -8.99
CA VAL A 108 -3.98 -19.17 -7.70
C VAL A 108 -5.01 -19.51 -6.62
N ARG A 109 -6.18 -20.07 -6.97
CA ARG A 109 -7.26 -20.33 -6.00
C ARG A 109 -6.85 -21.15 -4.78
N ALA A 110 -5.87 -22.03 -4.93
CA ALA A 110 -5.40 -22.88 -3.84
C ALA A 110 -4.71 -22.08 -2.70
N PHE A 111 -4.28 -20.85 -2.99
CA PHE A 111 -3.66 -19.96 -2.01
C PHE A 111 -4.70 -19.07 -1.27
N PHE A 112 -5.96 -19.10 -1.69
CA PHE A 112 -7.03 -18.32 -1.09
C PHE A 112 -7.91 -19.25 -0.24
N PRO A 113 -7.77 -19.20 1.09
CA PRO A 113 -8.51 -20.12 1.96
C PRO A 113 -10.02 -19.80 1.95
N ASP A 114 -10.82 -20.85 1.86
CA ASP A 114 -12.26 -20.75 2.11
C ASP A 114 -12.52 -20.69 3.62
N ASP A 115 -13.67 -20.14 4.02
CA ASP A 115 -14.08 -20.20 5.43
C ASP A 115 -14.34 -21.65 5.83
N PRO A 116 -13.80 -22.17 6.93
CA PRO A 116 -13.99 -23.55 7.36
C PRO A 116 -15.46 -23.94 7.62
N ALA A 117 -16.31 -22.97 7.95
CA ALA A 117 -17.74 -23.17 8.15
C ALA A 117 -18.57 -23.01 6.85
N GLY A 118 -17.89 -22.80 5.70
CA GLY A 118 -18.56 -22.64 4.40
C GLY A 118 -19.30 -21.31 4.21
N ARG A 119 -19.01 -20.32 5.05
CA ARG A 119 -19.59 -18.97 4.91
C ARG A 119 -18.91 -18.22 3.76
N PRO A 120 -19.61 -17.31 3.09
CA PRO A 120 -19.00 -16.47 2.05
C PRO A 120 -17.81 -15.66 2.62
N VAL A 121 -16.70 -15.64 1.89
CA VAL A 121 -15.57 -14.79 2.20
C VAL A 121 -15.86 -13.40 1.63
N ASP A 122 -15.88 -12.38 2.50
CA ASP A 122 -16.18 -10.99 2.18
C ASP A 122 -14.92 -10.10 2.12
N GLY A 123 -13.82 -10.57 2.69
CA GLY A 123 -12.53 -9.88 2.62
C GLY A 123 -11.35 -10.82 2.74
N ILE A 124 -10.21 -10.40 2.18
CA ILE A 124 -8.93 -11.11 2.30
C ILE A 124 -7.84 -10.09 2.62
N ASN A 125 -6.98 -10.39 3.58
CA ASN A 125 -5.71 -9.70 3.77
C ASN A 125 -4.59 -10.53 3.17
N LEU A 126 -3.84 -9.94 2.24
CA LEU A 126 -2.57 -10.46 1.75
C LEU A 126 -1.45 -9.82 2.57
N VAL A 127 -0.72 -10.64 3.31
CA VAL A 127 0.32 -10.20 4.27
C VAL A 127 1.67 -10.72 3.79
N GLU A 128 2.63 -9.82 3.55
CA GLU A 128 4.01 -10.12 3.19
C GLU A 128 4.96 -9.88 4.37
#